data_557c54f8d7829802fb9617e04a47353d
#
_entry.id   557c54f8d7829802fb9617e04a47353d
#
_cell.length_a   1.000
_cell.length_b   1.000
_cell.length_c   1.000
_cell.angle_alpha   90.00
_cell.angle_beta   90.00
_cell.angle_gamma   90.00
#
_symmetry.space_group_name_H-M   'P 1'
#
loop_
_entity.id
_entity.type
_entity.pdbx_description
1 polymer ?
#
loop_
_entity_poly.entity_id
_entity_poly.type
_entity_poly.pdbx_seq_one_letter_code
_entity_poly.pdbx_strand_id
1 'polypeptide(L)'
;MKQEQLLEPPFDKDVEDKIHLQIGKNVKKLRMKHGLTQMELAQELGFKSVSIISQGEIYKDKQHFNIIHLAKIACVLGEPMWKFFDGVDEILEEKCQN
;
A
#
# COMPACT_ATOMS: atom_id res chain seq x y z
N MET A 1 6.61 16.19 28.81
CA MET A 1 5.82 16.27 28.66
C MET A 1 5.13 15.88 28.72
N LYS A 2 4.88 15.91 28.55
CA LYS A 2 3.95 15.70 28.55
C LYS A 2 3.37 15.19 27.90
N GLN A 3 3.32 14.89 27.83
CA GLN A 3 2.67 14.53 27.31
C GLN A 3 2.03 14.23 26.88
N GLU A 4 2.00 14.23 26.79
CA GLU A 4 1.35 14.11 26.46
C GLU A 4 0.54 13.74 26.20
N GLN A 5 0.49 13.78 26.26
CA GLN A 5 -0.37 13.56 26.18
C GLN A 5 -1.12 13.01 25.69
N LEU A 6 -1.29 12.28 26.07
CA LEU A 6 -2.45 11.84 25.80
C LEU A 6 -3.23 12.33 24.77
N LEU A 7 -2.80 12.49 24.07
CA LEU A 7 -3.45 13.18 22.99
C LEU A 7 -4.03 12.21 22.01
N GLU A 8 -5.05 12.64 21.31
CA GLU A 8 -5.63 11.79 20.28
C GLU A 8 -4.66 11.68 19.11
N PRO A 9 -4.58 10.51 18.47
CA PRO A 9 -3.74 10.37 17.31
C PRO A 9 -4.22 11.27 16.17
N PRO A 10 -3.33 11.67 15.25
CA PRO A 10 -3.71 12.54 14.16
C PRO A 10 -4.76 11.93 13.23
N PHE A 11 -4.86 10.60 13.18
CA PHE A 11 -5.90 9.95 12.41
C PHE A 11 -6.21 8.60 13.04
N ASP A 12 -7.43 8.15 12.80
CA ASP A 12 -7.93 6.91 13.37
C ASP A 12 -7.72 5.74 12.41
N LYS A 13 -8.28 4.61 12.79
CA LYS A 13 -8.14 3.38 12.04
C LYS A 13 -8.75 3.47 10.64
N ASP A 14 -9.79 4.27 10.49
CA ASP A 14 -10.41 4.47 9.20
C ASP A 14 -9.45 5.09 8.18
N VAL A 15 -8.65 6.05 8.64
CA VAL A 15 -7.64 6.67 7.77
C VAL A 15 -6.56 5.66 7.41
N GLU A 16 -6.13 4.85 8.38
CA GLU A 16 -5.15 3.81 8.11
C GLU A 16 -5.66 2.83 7.05
N ASP A 17 -6.92 2.43 7.18
CA ASP A 17 -7.54 1.52 6.21
C ASP A 17 -7.58 2.14 4.82
N LYS A 18 -7.93 3.41 4.73
CA LYS A 18 -7.98 4.12 3.45
C LYS A 18 -6.62 4.19 2.78
N ILE A 19 -5.57 4.41 3.57
CA ILE A 19 -4.21 4.48 3.04
C ILE A 19 -3.80 3.14 2.45
N HIS A 20 -4.02 2.06 3.22
CA HIS A 20 -3.63 0.73 2.74
C HIS A 20 -4.44 0.30 1.52
N LEU A 21 -5.74 0.63 1.50
CA LEU A 21 -6.57 0.36 0.32
C LEU A 21 -6.06 1.10 -0.90
N GLN A 22 -5.69 2.36 -0.73
CA GLN A 22 -5.19 3.16 -1.85
C GLN A 22 -3.88 2.58 -2.39
N ILE A 23 -2.97 2.21 -1.50
CA ILE A 23 -1.70 1.61 -1.90
C ILE A 23 -1.95 0.30 -2.65
N GLY A 24 -2.86 -0.53 -2.12
CA GLY A 24 -3.20 -1.79 -2.78
C GLY A 24 -3.74 -1.57 -4.20
N LYS A 25 -4.62 -0.59 -4.36
CA LYS A 25 -5.14 -0.23 -5.68
C LYS A 25 -4.04 0.20 -6.63
N ASN A 26 -3.09 0.98 -6.11
CA ASN A 26 -1.99 1.47 -6.93
C ASN A 26 -1.08 0.34 -7.38
N VAL A 27 -0.81 -0.62 -6.49
CA VAL A 27 -0.03 -1.81 -6.85
C VAL A 27 -0.73 -2.56 -7.98
N LYS A 28 -2.03 -2.81 -7.83
CA LYS A 28 -2.81 -3.51 -8.85
C LYS A 28 -2.76 -2.79 -10.19
N LYS A 29 -2.96 -1.48 -10.15
CA LYS A 29 -2.97 -0.65 -11.36
C LYS A 29 -1.64 -0.75 -12.10
N LEU A 30 -0.54 -0.62 -11.36
CA LEU A 30 0.79 -0.69 -11.98
C LEU A 30 1.11 -2.09 -12.47
N ARG A 31 0.72 -3.12 -11.69
CA ARG A 31 0.90 -4.50 -12.12
C ARG A 31 0.20 -4.75 -13.45
N MET A 32 -1.06 -4.31 -13.55
CA MET A 32 -1.84 -4.51 -14.77
C MET A 32 -1.30 -3.70 -15.94
N LYS A 33 -0.79 -2.51 -15.66
CA LYS A 33 -0.14 -1.70 -16.69
C LYS A 33 1.01 -2.47 -17.34
N HIS A 34 1.71 -3.28 -16.57
CA HIS A 34 2.83 -4.08 -17.06
C HIS A 34 2.41 -5.46 -17.56
N GLY A 35 1.10 -5.72 -17.59
CA GLY A 35 0.57 -6.94 -18.18
C GLY A 35 0.79 -8.18 -17.35
N LEU A 36 1.04 -8.06 -16.05
CA LEU A 36 1.31 -9.20 -15.20
C LEU A 36 0.06 -9.63 -14.44
N THR A 37 -0.13 -10.95 -14.34
CA THR A 37 -1.12 -11.49 -13.41
C THR A 37 -0.56 -11.44 -12.00
N GLN A 38 -1.42 -11.62 -11.01
CA GLN A 38 -0.98 -11.69 -9.62
C GLN A 38 0.03 -12.81 -9.42
N MET A 39 -0.23 -13.97 -10.02
CA MET A 39 0.67 -15.11 -9.90
C MET A 39 2.02 -14.81 -10.54
N GLU A 40 2.02 -14.18 -11.71
CA GLU A 40 3.26 -13.83 -12.39
C GLU A 40 4.09 -12.86 -11.55
N LEU A 41 3.44 -11.86 -10.97
CA LEU A 41 4.17 -10.94 -10.10
C LEU A 41 4.74 -11.66 -8.89
N ALA A 42 3.95 -12.51 -8.25
CA ALA A 42 4.42 -13.27 -7.10
C ALA A 42 5.65 -14.11 -7.46
N GLN A 43 5.63 -14.74 -8.63
CA GLN A 43 6.75 -15.55 -9.09
C GLN A 43 7.99 -14.71 -9.32
N GLU A 44 7.84 -13.54 -9.95
CA GLU A 44 8.96 -12.64 -10.19
C GLU A 44 9.59 -12.15 -8.89
N LEU A 45 8.78 -12.03 -7.84
CA LEU A 45 9.25 -11.61 -6.53
C LEU A 45 9.84 -12.75 -5.71
N GLY A 46 9.70 -13.98 -6.18
CA GLY A 46 10.19 -15.14 -5.45
C GLY A 46 9.28 -15.55 -4.30
N PHE A 47 8.03 -15.12 -4.30
CA PHE A 47 7.09 -15.53 -3.26
C PHE A 47 6.59 -16.95 -3.54
N LYS A 48 6.38 -17.71 -2.46
CA LYS A 48 5.89 -19.07 -2.57
C LYS A 48 4.40 -19.15 -2.88
N SER A 49 3.68 -18.06 -2.62
CA SER A 49 2.24 -18.02 -2.74
C SER A 49 1.83 -16.69 -3.35
N VAL A 50 0.69 -16.69 -4.02
CA VAL A 50 0.11 -15.48 -4.58
C VAL A 50 -0.55 -14.61 -3.50
N SER A 51 -0.71 -15.15 -2.30
CA SER A 51 -1.51 -14.51 -1.24
C SER A 51 -1.08 -13.10 -0.88
N ILE A 52 0.23 -12.86 -0.82
CA ILE A 52 0.71 -11.52 -0.47
C ILE A 52 0.21 -10.49 -1.49
N ILE A 53 0.23 -10.86 -2.76
CA ILE A 53 -0.24 -9.95 -3.81
C ILE A 53 -1.76 -9.83 -3.78
N SER A 54 -2.46 -10.95 -3.79
CA SER A 54 -3.92 -10.93 -3.92
C SER A 54 -4.59 -10.26 -2.73
N GLN A 55 -4.10 -10.51 -1.53
CA GLN A 55 -4.68 -9.93 -0.32
C GLN A 55 -4.24 -8.47 -0.13
N GLY A 56 -2.98 -8.18 -0.45
CA GLY A 56 -2.48 -6.82 -0.32
C GLY A 56 -3.17 -5.83 -1.24
N GLU A 57 -3.50 -6.27 -2.45
CA GLU A 57 -4.14 -5.39 -3.43
C GLU A 57 -5.54 -4.95 -3.00
N ILE A 58 -6.24 -5.75 -2.22
CA ILE A 58 -7.59 -5.41 -1.76
C ILE A 58 -7.68 -5.23 -0.25
N TYR A 59 -6.56 -5.24 0.43
CA TYR A 59 -6.49 -5.07 1.87
C TYR A 59 -7.37 -6.09 2.61
N LYS A 60 -7.38 -7.32 2.12
CA LYS A 60 -8.24 -8.35 2.68
C LYS A 60 -7.77 -8.70 4.10
N ASP A 61 -8.69 -8.67 5.04
CA ASP A 61 -8.41 -9.00 6.43
C ASP A 61 -7.23 -8.20 6.99
N LYS A 62 -7.15 -6.93 6.57
CA LYS A 62 -6.10 -6.00 7.01
C LYS A 62 -4.70 -6.38 6.51
N GLN A 63 -4.62 -7.27 5.53
CA GLN A 63 -3.34 -7.60 4.91
C GLN A 63 -2.91 -6.47 3.99
N HIS A 64 -1.69 -6.01 4.13
CA HIS A 64 -1.18 -4.91 3.34
C HIS A 64 0.28 -5.15 2.99
N PHE A 65 0.76 -4.40 2.01
CA PHE A 65 2.17 -4.48 1.63
C PHE A 65 3.02 -3.73 2.64
N ASN A 66 4.14 -4.32 3.03
CA ASN A 66 5.13 -3.58 3.82
C ASN A 66 6.08 -2.86 2.87
N ILE A 67 6.98 -2.06 3.43
CA ILE A 67 7.86 -1.23 2.61
C ILE A 67 8.79 -2.06 1.73
N ILE A 68 9.22 -3.21 2.23
CA ILE A 68 10.11 -4.08 1.47
C ILE A 68 9.35 -4.74 0.32
N HIS A 69 8.10 -5.14 0.55
CA HIS A 69 7.25 -5.64 -0.53
C HIS A 69 7.17 -4.61 -1.64
N LEU A 70 6.90 -3.36 -1.27
CA LEU A 70 6.76 -2.29 -2.27
C LEU A 70 8.07 -2.04 -3.02
N ALA A 71 9.19 -2.09 -2.31
CA ALA A 71 10.50 -1.90 -2.95
C ALA A 71 10.76 -2.99 -3.97
N LYS A 72 10.45 -4.24 -3.63
CA LYS A 72 10.64 -5.37 -4.54
C LYS A 72 9.72 -5.25 -5.75
N ILE A 73 8.47 -4.87 -5.54
CA ILE A 73 7.51 -4.69 -6.63
C ILE A 73 7.98 -3.57 -7.57
N ALA A 74 8.41 -2.45 -6.99
CA ALA A 74 8.93 -1.34 -7.78
C ALA A 74 10.11 -1.79 -8.66
N CYS A 75 11.00 -2.57 -8.08
CA CYS A 75 12.17 -3.07 -8.79
C CYS A 75 11.75 -3.96 -9.97
N VAL A 76 10.85 -4.90 -9.73
CA VAL A 76 10.39 -5.83 -10.76
C VAL A 76 9.67 -5.08 -11.88
N LEU A 77 8.83 -4.11 -11.53
CA LEU A 77 8.05 -3.37 -12.52
C LEU A 77 8.84 -2.25 -13.19
N GLY A 78 10.00 -1.89 -12.65
CA GLY A 78 10.74 -0.75 -13.16
C GLY A 78 10.02 0.58 -12.92
N GLU A 79 9.30 0.67 -11.80
CA GLU A 79 8.53 1.86 -11.45
C GLU A 79 9.12 2.50 -10.19
N PRO A 80 9.04 3.82 -10.06
CA PRO A 80 9.49 4.45 -8.83
C PRO A 80 8.50 4.20 -7.70
N MET A 81 9.01 4.09 -6.48
CA MET A 81 8.17 3.78 -5.32
C MET A 81 7.08 4.81 -5.05
N TRP A 82 7.32 6.07 -5.40
CA TRP A 82 6.35 7.12 -5.09
C TRP A 82 5.00 6.87 -5.79
N LYS A 83 4.99 6.14 -6.88
CA LYS A 83 3.74 5.85 -7.59
C LYS A 83 2.79 4.98 -6.78
N PHE A 84 3.31 4.19 -5.84
CA PHE A 84 2.43 3.39 -4.97
C PHE A 84 1.68 4.25 -3.98
N PHE A 85 2.11 5.48 -3.77
CA PHE A 85 1.50 6.39 -2.80
C PHE A 85 0.62 7.44 -3.45
N ASP A 86 0.36 7.32 -4.74
CA ASP A 86 -0.50 8.25 -5.46
C ASP A 86 -1.90 8.23 -4.82
N GLY A 87 -2.42 9.41 -4.52
CA GLY A 87 -3.73 9.54 -3.87
C GLY A 87 -3.68 9.49 -2.35
N VAL A 88 -2.54 9.13 -1.75
CA VAL A 88 -2.44 9.08 -0.29
C VAL A 88 -2.42 10.48 0.30
N ASP A 89 -1.79 11.44 -0.37
CA ASP A 89 -1.74 12.82 0.14
C ASP A 89 -3.14 13.40 0.27
N GLU A 90 -4.04 13.09 -0.65
CA GLU A 90 -5.42 13.59 -0.58
C GLU A 90 -6.15 13.06 0.65
N ILE A 91 -5.88 11.79 1.01
CA ILE A 91 -6.46 11.22 2.23
C ILE A 91 -5.96 11.97 3.45
N LEU A 92 -4.66 12.25 3.49
CA LEU A 92 -4.06 12.97 4.61
C LEU A 92 -4.53 14.40 4.68
N GLU A 93 -4.71 15.05 3.54
CA GLU A 93 -5.19 16.44 3.51
C GLU A 93 -6.58 16.58 4.12
N GLU A 94 -7.47 15.63 3.83
CA GLU A 94 -8.81 15.65 4.39
C GLU A 94 -8.78 15.54 5.91
N LYS A 95 -7.85 14.74 6.44
CA LYS A 95 -7.88 14.40 7.86
C LYS A 95 -6.96 15.26 8.70
N CYS A 96 -5.81 15.62 8.16
CA CYS A 96 -4.75 16.32 8.93
C CYS A 96 -4.67 17.79 8.60
N GLN A 97 -5.50 18.27 7.72
CA GLN A 97 -5.50 19.66 7.29
C GLN A 97 -6.05 20.56 8.38
N ASN A 98 -5.46 21.71 8.52
CA ASN A 98 -5.92 22.70 9.49
C ASN A 98 -6.55 23.88 8.83
#